data_9ac4df32176197b786ddc6d2afd7f47f
#
_entry.id   9ac4df32176197b786ddc6d2afd7f47f
#
_cell.length_a   1.000
_cell.length_b   1.000
_cell.length_c   1.000
_cell.angle_alpha   90.00
_cell.angle_beta   90.00
_cell.angle_gamma   90.00
#
_symmetry.space_group_name_H-M   'P 1'
#
loop_
_entity.id
_entity.type
_entity.pdbx_description
1 polymer ?
#
loop_
_entity_poly.entity_id
_entity_poly.type
_entity_poly.pdbx_seq_one_letter_code
_entity_poly.pdbx_strand_id
1 'polypeptide(L)'
;MGETGVIRGFKVFNPDWTCRDKQYTCPGAFEEDVTPSVCDRGMHFCKKAADCFNYYSFNPENKVAEVIAYADRTVEDGDKCATNYLEIVREISWQEILEIVNTGKGCTGLCNSGDWNSGDWNSGNRNSGNRNSGNRNSGDWNSGDWNSGDWNSGNRNSGNRNSGDWNSGDWNKCSFSNGCFNTVEPKIYLFNKPSDWTYRDWLNSDARYLLNQIPGDVLEYVWFEDMTDEEKAAHPEAKTTGGYLKQLDNSECGSIWWRGLNDYEKSIIKAIPNFDKEIFKEITGVDVDME
;
A
#
# COMPACT_ATOMS: atom_id res chain seq x y z
N MET A 1 50.83 25.35 1.40
CA MET A 1 49.55 25.60 0.75
C MET A 1 48.69 24.44 1.16
N GLY A 2 47.74 24.67 2.08
CA GLY A 2 46.82 23.59 2.49
C GLY A 2 45.98 23.17 1.26
N GLU A 3 45.71 21.88 1.12
CA GLU A 3 44.75 21.39 0.13
C GLU A 3 43.43 22.09 0.39
N THR A 4 43.01 22.96 -0.50
CA THR A 4 41.67 23.57 -0.47
C THR A 4 40.65 22.46 -0.65
N GLY A 5 39.92 22.13 0.43
CA GLY A 5 38.90 21.06 0.41
C GLY A 5 37.87 21.34 -0.67
N VAL A 6 37.58 20.33 -1.49
CA VAL A 6 36.51 20.39 -2.53
C VAL A 6 35.17 20.04 -1.91
N ILE A 7 34.16 20.87 -2.14
CA ILE A 7 32.77 20.61 -1.77
C ILE A 7 32.02 20.21 -3.03
N ARG A 8 31.39 19.03 -3.01
CA ARG A 8 30.50 18.57 -4.06
C ARG A 8 29.06 18.78 -3.62
N GLY A 9 28.20 19.09 -4.59
CA GLY A 9 26.78 19.30 -4.33
C GLY A 9 25.95 19.33 -5.60
N PHE A 10 24.76 19.84 -5.46
CA PHE A 10 23.73 19.89 -6.48
C PHE A 10 23.17 21.30 -6.60
N LYS A 11 22.81 21.66 -7.82
CA LYS A 11 22.11 22.93 -8.09
C LYS A 11 21.01 22.72 -9.11
N VAL A 12 19.86 23.35 -8.86
CA VAL A 12 18.73 23.38 -9.77
C VAL A 12 18.72 24.71 -10.49
N PHE A 13 18.32 24.67 -11.77
CA PHE A 13 18.18 25.82 -12.65
C PHE A 13 16.82 25.77 -13.34
N ASN A 14 16.37 26.88 -13.86
CA ASN A 14 15.24 26.92 -14.79
C ASN A 14 15.54 26.10 -16.08
N PRO A 15 14.51 25.77 -16.88
CA PRO A 15 14.70 24.99 -18.11
C PRO A 15 15.73 25.54 -19.09
N ASP A 16 15.95 26.85 -19.07
CA ASP A 16 16.90 27.59 -19.93
C ASP A 16 18.31 27.76 -19.31
N TRP A 17 18.61 27.04 -18.22
CA TRP A 17 19.82 27.18 -17.44
C TRP A 17 19.99 28.54 -16.75
N THR A 18 18.91 29.29 -16.52
CA THR A 18 18.98 30.50 -15.68
C THR A 18 18.74 30.15 -14.20
N CYS A 19 19.31 30.97 -13.32
CA CYS A 19 18.98 30.99 -11.90
C CYS A 19 18.98 32.44 -11.43
N ARG A 20 17.82 32.97 -11.05
CA ARG A 20 17.59 34.40 -10.92
C ARG A 20 17.94 35.11 -12.23
N ASP A 21 18.78 36.14 -12.16
CA ASP A 21 19.17 36.98 -13.32
C ASP A 21 20.45 36.49 -14.02
N LYS A 22 20.99 35.31 -13.60
CA LYS A 22 22.26 34.80 -14.13
C LYS A 22 22.03 33.62 -15.05
N GLN A 23 22.68 33.68 -16.23
CA GLN A 23 22.76 32.59 -17.18
C GLN A 23 23.94 31.68 -16.88
N TYR A 24 23.70 30.37 -16.94
CA TYR A 24 24.71 29.34 -16.77
C TYR A 24 24.81 28.45 -18.00
N THR A 25 25.89 27.70 -18.09
CA THR A 25 26.12 26.63 -19.09
C THR A 25 26.57 25.37 -18.38
N CYS A 26 26.25 24.21 -18.95
CA CYS A 26 26.69 22.92 -18.43
C CYS A 26 27.41 22.12 -19.52
N PRO A 27 28.68 21.72 -19.31
CA PRO A 27 29.54 22.11 -18.18
C PRO A 27 29.95 23.59 -18.23
N GLY A 28 30.44 24.12 -17.10
CA GLY A 28 30.94 25.49 -17.03
C GLY A 28 31.48 25.88 -15.66
N ALA A 29 32.32 26.91 -15.62
CA ALA A 29 32.85 27.45 -14.38
C ALA A 29 32.51 28.95 -14.26
N PHE A 30 32.05 29.36 -13.10
CA PHE A 30 31.53 30.71 -12.86
C PHE A 30 32.19 31.31 -11.60
N GLU A 31 32.52 32.56 -11.68
CA GLU A 31 33.10 33.32 -10.59
C GLU A 31 32.39 34.67 -10.41
N GLU A 32 32.30 35.12 -9.17
CA GLU A 32 31.72 36.41 -8.80
C GLU A 32 32.67 37.12 -7.83
N ASP A 33 32.90 38.39 -8.06
CA ASP A 33 33.68 39.22 -7.16
C ASP A 33 32.83 39.73 -5.97
N VAL A 34 32.44 38.76 -5.13
CA VAL A 34 31.62 39.01 -3.94
C VAL A 34 32.13 38.17 -2.75
N THR A 35 31.85 38.64 -1.56
CA THR A 35 31.96 37.80 -0.35
C THR A 35 30.66 36.99 -0.25
N PRO A 36 30.71 35.64 -0.30
CA PRO A 36 29.50 34.81 -0.24
C PRO A 36 28.72 35.02 1.06
N SER A 37 27.40 35.03 0.94
CA SER A 37 26.47 35.11 2.06
C SER A 37 25.23 34.32 1.72
N VAL A 38 24.83 33.35 2.55
CA VAL A 38 23.68 32.52 2.31
C VAL A 38 22.40 33.38 2.25
N CYS A 39 21.56 33.12 1.25
CA CYS A 39 20.34 33.86 0.92
C CYS A 39 20.52 35.31 0.43
N ASP A 40 21.75 35.81 0.29
CA ASP A 40 22.04 37.16 -0.11
C ASP A 40 22.94 37.21 -1.36
N ARG A 41 24.22 36.89 -1.25
CA ARG A 41 25.23 37.06 -2.30
C ARG A 41 25.99 35.78 -2.64
N GLY A 42 26.38 35.67 -3.92
CA GLY A 42 27.09 34.52 -4.45
C GLY A 42 26.16 33.47 -5.05
N MET A 43 26.76 32.41 -5.56
CA MET A 43 26.05 31.29 -6.20
C MET A 43 25.67 30.25 -5.16
N HIS A 44 24.39 29.90 -5.10
CA HIS A 44 23.87 28.97 -4.09
C HIS A 44 23.74 27.55 -4.66
N PHE A 45 24.02 26.56 -3.81
CA PHE A 45 23.85 25.13 -4.09
C PHE A 45 23.55 24.36 -2.80
N CYS A 46 23.18 23.09 -2.89
CA CYS A 46 22.96 22.21 -1.73
C CYS A 46 23.87 20.99 -1.80
N LYS A 47 24.27 20.46 -0.66
CA LYS A 47 25.07 19.22 -0.61
C LYS A 47 24.26 17.97 -0.93
N LYS A 48 22.96 17.99 -0.68
CA LYS A 48 22.02 16.93 -1.04
C LYS A 48 21.08 17.42 -2.14
N ALA A 49 20.83 16.58 -3.13
CA ALA A 49 19.94 16.93 -4.23
C ALA A 49 18.52 17.25 -3.77
N ALA A 50 18.00 16.49 -2.81
CA ALA A 50 16.65 16.70 -2.27
C ALA A 50 16.47 18.10 -1.66
N ASP A 51 17.48 18.64 -1.02
CA ASP A 51 17.44 19.94 -0.35
C ASP A 51 17.28 21.10 -1.37
N CYS A 52 17.73 20.90 -2.61
CA CYS A 52 17.54 21.89 -3.67
C CYS A 52 16.06 22.14 -3.96
N PHE A 53 15.22 21.13 -3.78
CA PHE A 53 13.78 21.21 -4.04
C PHE A 53 12.98 21.84 -2.90
N ASN A 54 13.64 22.28 -1.83
CA ASN A 54 13.06 23.25 -0.88
C ASN A 54 12.96 24.66 -1.48
N TYR A 55 13.69 24.92 -2.58
CA TYR A 55 13.82 26.26 -3.22
C TYR A 55 13.33 26.28 -4.66
N TYR A 56 13.19 25.13 -5.28
CA TYR A 56 12.68 24.94 -6.63
C TYR A 56 11.58 23.90 -6.62
N SER A 57 10.59 24.04 -7.49
CA SER A 57 9.59 22.98 -7.69
C SER A 57 10.26 21.70 -8.18
N PHE A 58 9.79 20.55 -7.68
CA PHE A 58 10.20 19.23 -8.16
C PHE A 58 9.51 18.98 -9.51
N ASN A 59 10.17 19.42 -10.57
CA ASN A 59 9.62 19.45 -11.94
C ASN A 59 10.66 18.93 -12.94
N PRO A 60 10.33 17.94 -13.80
CA PRO A 60 11.24 17.39 -14.80
C PRO A 60 11.73 18.41 -15.86
N GLU A 61 11.07 19.54 -16.01
CA GLU A 61 11.52 20.61 -16.92
C GLU A 61 12.73 21.36 -16.38
N ASN A 62 12.92 21.39 -15.05
CA ASN A 62 14.08 22.03 -14.44
C ASN A 62 15.37 21.30 -14.79
N LYS A 63 16.45 22.05 -14.92
CA LYS A 63 17.80 21.52 -15.09
C LYS A 63 18.43 21.28 -13.73
N VAL A 64 19.03 20.11 -13.55
CA VAL A 64 19.78 19.76 -12.32
C VAL A 64 21.20 19.38 -12.70
N ALA A 65 22.16 19.87 -11.95
CA ALA A 65 23.56 19.53 -12.19
C ALA A 65 24.33 19.21 -10.92
N GLU A 66 25.32 18.35 -11.08
CA GLU A 66 26.40 18.22 -10.10
C GLU A 66 27.30 19.45 -10.17
N VAL A 67 27.64 19.99 -9.01
CA VAL A 67 28.49 21.15 -8.88
C VAL A 67 29.64 20.93 -7.92
N ILE A 68 30.72 21.70 -8.13
CA ILE A 68 31.87 21.75 -7.28
C ILE A 68 32.14 23.19 -6.83
N ALA A 69 32.43 23.34 -5.55
CA ALA A 69 32.93 24.58 -4.95
C ALA A 69 34.15 24.31 -4.07
N TYR A 70 34.82 25.35 -3.62
CA TYR A 70 36.01 25.23 -2.73
C TYR A 70 35.63 25.73 -1.33
N ALA A 71 36.09 25.01 -0.31
CA ALA A 71 35.72 25.25 1.09
C ALA A 71 36.14 26.65 1.58
N ASP A 72 37.29 27.13 1.15
CA ASP A 72 37.81 28.49 1.47
C ASP A 72 37.03 29.62 0.78
N ARG A 73 36.16 29.28 -0.17
CA ARG A 73 35.33 30.21 -0.95
C ARG A 73 33.83 30.01 -0.73
N THR A 74 33.46 29.20 0.27
CA THR A 74 32.07 28.80 0.49
C THR A 74 31.65 29.03 1.94
N VAL A 75 30.43 29.53 2.15
CA VAL A 75 29.78 29.61 3.45
C VAL A 75 28.54 28.70 3.45
N GLU A 76 28.23 28.14 4.61
CA GLU A 76 27.15 27.18 4.77
C GLU A 76 26.19 27.66 5.87
N ASP A 77 24.90 27.47 5.65
CA ASP A 77 23.86 27.63 6.66
C ASP A 77 22.74 26.64 6.39
N GLY A 78 22.53 25.70 7.33
CA GLY A 78 21.53 24.65 7.22
C GLY A 78 21.76 23.71 6.02
N ASP A 79 20.82 23.70 5.09
CA ASP A 79 20.82 22.84 3.89
C ASP A 79 21.43 23.55 2.65
N LYS A 80 21.85 24.80 2.79
CA LYS A 80 22.29 25.65 1.70
C LYS A 80 23.74 26.10 1.84
N CYS A 81 24.42 26.14 0.72
CA CYS A 81 25.77 26.71 0.57
C CYS A 81 25.73 27.91 -0.36
N ALA A 82 26.55 28.92 -0.10
CA ALA A 82 26.81 30.03 -0.98
C ALA A 82 28.32 30.16 -1.27
N THR A 83 28.68 30.32 -2.54
CA THR A 83 30.07 30.41 -2.99
C THR A 83 30.24 31.53 -4.01
N ASN A 84 31.46 32.07 -4.10
CA ASN A 84 31.80 32.97 -5.19
C ASN A 84 32.52 32.29 -6.37
N TYR A 85 32.76 30.96 -6.28
CA TYR A 85 33.23 30.13 -7.39
C TYR A 85 32.48 28.83 -7.45
N LEU A 86 31.84 28.56 -8.59
CA LEU A 86 31.04 27.36 -8.81
C LEU A 86 31.40 26.72 -10.16
N GLU A 87 31.77 25.46 -10.14
CA GLU A 87 31.93 24.65 -11.33
C GLU A 87 30.71 23.74 -11.51
N ILE A 88 30.08 23.83 -12.66
CA ILE A 88 29.01 22.93 -13.09
C ILE A 88 29.67 21.80 -13.86
N VAL A 89 29.62 20.58 -13.32
CA VAL A 89 30.35 19.43 -13.83
C VAL A 89 29.58 18.74 -14.94
N ARG A 90 28.34 18.40 -14.67
CA ARG A 90 27.46 17.71 -15.61
C ARG A 90 26.00 17.93 -15.28
N GLU A 91 25.16 17.86 -16.28
CA GLU A 91 23.71 17.72 -16.11
C GLU A 91 23.38 16.33 -15.57
N ILE A 92 22.41 16.25 -14.67
CA ILE A 92 21.87 15.01 -14.14
C ILE A 92 20.50 14.80 -14.80
N SER A 93 20.30 13.62 -15.38
CA SER A 93 19.01 13.27 -15.98
C SER A 93 17.92 13.18 -14.92
N TRP A 94 16.66 13.43 -15.32
CA TRP A 94 15.54 13.31 -14.40
C TRP A 94 15.43 11.92 -13.78
N GLN A 95 15.70 10.87 -14.55
CA GLN A 95 15.71 9.49 -14.05
C GLN A 95 16.77 9.31 -12.94
N GLU A 96 17.96 9.86 -13.12
CA GLU A 96 19.02 9.80 -12.13
C GLU A 96 18.68 10.63 -10.88
N ILE A 97 18.00 11.77 -11.03
CA ILE A 97 17.49 12.56 -9.89
C ILE A 97 16.51 11.74 -9.07
N LEU A 98 15.56 11.03 -9.70
CA LEU A 98 14.62 10.16 -8.98
C LEU A 98 15.34 9.08 -8.16
N GLU A 99 16.45 8.55 -8.67
CA GLU A 99 17.26 7.54 -7.96
C GLU A 99 18.07 8.16 -6.80
N ILE A 100 18.54 9.41 -6.95
CA ILE A 100 19.32 10.11 -5.91
C ILE A 100 18.41 10.57 -4.74
N VAL A 101 17.23 11.09 -5.02
CA VAL A 101 16.34 11.67 -4.00
C VAL A 101 15.47 10.65 -3.29
N ASN A 102 15.38 9.43 -3.81
CA ASN A 102 14.59 8.35 -3.25
C ASN A 102 15.49 7.18 -2.81
N THR A 103 15.07 6.46 -1.77
CA THR A 103 15.78 5.24 -1.32
C THR A 103 15.13 3.94 -1.79
N GLY A 104 14.16 4.02 -2.70
CA GLY A 104 13.46 2.87 -3.28
C GLY A 104 13.44 2.90 -4.80
N LYS A 105 12.94 1.82 -5.41
CA LYS A 105 12.86 1.66 -6.86
C LYS A 105 11.48 2.08 -7.39
N GLY A 106 11.47 2.65 -8.60
CA GLY A 106 10.22 2.97 -9.30
C GLY A 106 9.40 4.08 -8.66
N CYS A 107 10.03 4.95 -7.87
CA CYS A 107 9.36 6.11 -7.29
C CYS A 107 9.30 7.26 -8.29
N THR A 108 8.21 8.02 -8.28
CA THR A 108 8.00 9.16 -9.20
C THR A 108 7.98 10.52 -8.51
N GLY A 109 8.01 10.57 -7.18
CA GLY A 109 8.03 11.78 -6.38
C GLY A 109 9.34 12.01 -5.63
N LEU A 110 9.30 12.91 -4.67
CA LEU A 110 10.46 13.38 -3.90
C LEU A 110 10.53 12.70 -2.52
N CYS A 111 11.73 12.32 -2.09
CA CYS A 111 12.00 11.84 -0.73
C CYS A 111 11.16 10.63 -0.31
N ASN A 112 10.94 9.70 -1.20
CA ASN A 112 10.30 8.44 -0.86
C ASN A 112 11.29 7.43 -0.29
N SER A 113 10.84 6.63 0.66
CA SER A 113 11.55 5.48 1.19
C SER A 113 10.71 4.22 0.94
N GLY A 114 11.31 3.24 0.25
CA GLY A 114 10.62 2.04 -0.22
C GLY A 114 10.22 2.12 -1.70
N ASP A 115 9.66 1.03 -2.23
CA ASP A 115 9.49 0.83 -3.65
C ASP A 115 8.11 1.25 -4.17
N TRP A 116 8.08 1.72 -5.43
CA TRP A 116 6.86 1.98 -6.19
C TRP A 116 5.93 3.03 -5.56
N ASN A 117 6.50 4.07 -4.96
CA ASN A 117 5.72 5.20 -4.44
C ASN A 117 5.49 6.26 -5.52
N SER A 118 4.29 6.82 -5.54
CA SER A 118 3.91 7.96 -6.37
C SER A 118 3.46 9.10 -5.45
N GLY A 119 4.02 10.30 -5.66
CA GLY A 119 3.90 11.43 -4.74
C GLY A 119 5.11 11.56 -3.82
N ASP A 120 5.05 12.45 -2.86
CA ASP A 120 6.20 12.88 -2.07
C ASP A 120 6.17 12.37 -0.63
N TRP A 121 7.34 12.15 -0.06
CA TRP A 121 7.53 11.87 1.37
C TRP A 121 6.82 10.59 1.85
N ASN A 122 6.70 9.57 1.01
CA ASN A 122 6.14 8.29 1.44
C ASN A 122 7.22 7.39 2.06
N SER A 123 6.82 6.65 3.09
CA SER A 123 7.62 5.59 3.71
C SER A 123 6.86 4.27 3.62
N GLY A 124 7.50 3.25 3.05
CA GLY A 124 6.89 1.96 2.71
C GLY A 124 6.70 1.80 1.20
N ASN A 125 5.89 0.84 0.77
CA ASN A 125 5.82 0.46 -0.63
C ASN A 125 4.44 0.70 -1.24
N ARG A 126 4.42 1.07 -2.52
CA ARG A 126 3.22 1.18 -3.34
C ARG A 126 2.19 2.17 -2.80
N ASN A 127 2.65 3.29 -2.28
CA ASN A 127 1.78 4.39 -1.90
C ASN A 127 1.53 5.32 -3.08
N SER A 128 0.32 5.86 -3.16
CA SER A 128 -0.09 6.90 -4.10
C SER A 128 -0.65 8.09 -3.32
N GLY A 129 -0.05 9.25 -3.49
CA GLY A 129 -0.28 10.45 -2.68
C GLY A 129 0.95 10.80 -1.85
N ASN A 130 0.79 11.67 -0.86
CA ASN A 130 1.91 12.23 -0.14
C ASN A 130 1.89 11.87 1.35
N ARG A 131 3.08 11.77 1.95
CA ARG A 131 3.25 11.63 3.40
C ARG A 131 2.53 10.41 3.99
N ASN A 132 2.54 9.32 3.25
CA ASN A 132 2.04 8.05 3.76
C ASN A 132 3.15 7.27 4.47
N SER A 133 2.80 6.61 5.57
CA SER A 133 3.65 5.66 6.30
C SER A 133 2.98 4.30 6.32
N GLY A 134 3.62 3.30 5.74
CA GLY A 134 3.08 1.96 5.53
C GLY A 134 2.96 1.64 4.04
N ASN A 135 2.17 0.63 3.69
CA ASN A 135 2.13 0.10 2.33
C ASN A 135 0.75 0.22 1.70
N ARG A 136 0.73 0.44 0.38
CA ARG A 136 -0.50 0.39 -0.41
C ARG A 136 -1.58 1.38 0.04
N ASN A 137 -1.15 2.57 0.42
CA ASN A 137 -2.07 3.66 0.73
C ASN A 137 -2.36 4.47 -0.55
N SER A 138 -3.59 4.95 -0.66
CA SER A 138 -4.05 5.89 -1.68
C SER A 138 -4.66 7.11 -1.01
N GLY A 139 -4.14 8.29 -1.29
CA GLY A 139 -4.44 9.54 -0.61
C GLY A 139 -3.26 10.03 0.23
N ASP A 140 -3.48 11.03 1.06
CA ASP A 140 -2.43 11.72 1.79
C ASP A 140 -2.47 11.47 3.30
N TRP A 141 -1.31 11.52 3.95
CA TRP A 141 -1.18 11.49 5.40
C TRP A 141 -1.77 10.22 6.06
N ASN A 142 -1.64 9.07 5.41
CA ASN A 142 -2.06 7.80 6.01
C ASN A 142 -0.91 7.16 6.79
N SER A 143 -1.25 6.56 7.95
CA SER A 143 -0.36 5.74 8.74
C SER A 143 -0.97 4.34 8.90
N GLY A 144 -0.25 3.33 8.44
CA GLY A 144 -0.70 1.94 8.33
C GLY A 144 -0.84 1.49 6.88
N ASP A 145 -1.46 0.36 6.65
CA ASP A 145 -1.48 -0.29 5.35
C ASP A 145 -2.89 -0.30 4.73
N TRP A 146 -2.94 -0.23 3.39
CA TRP A 146 -4.17 -0.39 2.63
C TRP A 146 -5.26 0.65 2.90
N ASN A 147 -4.89 1.89 3.21
CA ASN A 147 -5.88 2.96 3.37
C ASN A 147 -6.19 3.62 2.02
N SER A 148 -7.45 4.00 1.84
CA SER A 148 -7.95 4.81 0.73
C SER A 148 -8.66 6.04 1.30
N GLY A 149 -8.18 7.22 0.93
CA GLY A 149 -8.56 8.51 1.51
C GLY A 149 -7.43 9.10 2.35
N ASP A 150 -7.72 10.14 3.10
CA ASP A 150 -6.71 10.95 3.76
C ASP A 150 -6.76 10.86 5.28
N TRP A 151 -5.62 11.06 5.93
CA TRP A 151 -5.51 11.20 7.38
C TRP A 151 -5.98 9.97 8.16
N ASN A 152 -5.83 8.76 7.61
CA ASN A 152 -6.16 7.54 8.33
C ASN A 152 -4.99 7.04 9.17
N SER A 153 -5.29 6.55 10.38
CA SER A 153 -4.37 5.86 11.26
C SER A 153 -4.92 4.47 11.56
N GLY A 154 -4.20 3.45 11.14
CA GLY A 154 -4.63 2.06 11.15
C GLY A 154 -4.66 1.48 9.73
N ASN A 155 -5.30 0.34 9.56
CA ASN A 155 -5.22 -0.42 8.33
C ASN A 155 -6.58 -0.58 7.65
N ARG A 156 -6.58 -0.63 6.33
CA ARG A 156 -7.75 -0.98 5.52
C ARG A 156 -8.96 -0.05 5.77
N ASN A 157 -8.68 1.25 5.91
CA ASN A 157 -9.73 2.25 5.99
C ASN A 157 -10.08 2.77 4.59
N SER A 158 -11.35 3.02 4.36
CA SER A 158 -11.89 3.72 3.19
C SER A 158 -12.66 4.95 3.66
N GLY A 159 -12.21 6.13 3.24
CA GLY A 159 -12.67 7.42 3.74
C GLY A 159 -11.57 8.17 4.49
N ASN A 160 -11.92 9.20 5.25
CA ASN A 160 -10.95 10.13 5.80
C ASN A 160 -10.98 10.17 7.33
N ARG A 161 -9.81 10.45 7.92
CA ARG A 161 -9.68 10.73 9.36
C ARG A 161 -10.19 9.61 10.26
N ASN A 162 -9.97 8.37 9.86
CA ASN A 162 -10.28 7.22 10.68
C ASN A 162 -9.08 6.83 11.55
N SER A 163 -9.35 6.40 12.77
CA SER A 163 -8.38 5.79 13.69
C SER A 163 -8.92 4.42 14.08
N GLY A 164 -8.17 3.39 13.75
CA GLY A 164 -8.60 1.99 13.86
C GLY A 164 -8.56 1.32 12.50
N ASP A 165 -9.05 0.10 12.42
CA ASP A 165 -8.93 -0.74 11.24
C ASP A 165 -10.29 -1.01 10.59
N TRP A 166 -10.27 -1.21 9.27
CA TRP A 166 -11.45 -1.66 8.53
C TRP A 166 -12.67 -0.72 8.61
N ASN A 167 -12.44 0.59 8.64
CA ASN A 167 -13.54 1.55 8.62
C ASN A 167 -13.91 1.92 7.17
N SER A 168 -15.21 2.12 6.95
CA SER A 168 -15.75 2.71 5.74
C SER A 168 -16.58 3.95 6.12
N GLY A 169 -16.10 5.12 5.75
CA GLY A 169 -16.66 6.42 6.16
C GLY A 169 -15.61 7.28 6.86
N ASP A 170 -16.05 8.30 7.59
CA ASP A 170 -15.15 9.35 8.07
C ASP A 170 -15.18 9.54 9.59
N TRP A 171 -14.06 10.00 10.15
CA TRP A 171 -13.97 10.43 11.55
C TRP A 171 -14.27 9.33 12.58
N ASN A 172 -14.01 8.06 12.26
CA ASN A 172 -14.22 6.97 13.21
C ASN A 172 -12.98 6.75 14.09
N LYS A 173 -13.20 6.51 15.40
CA LYS A 173 -12.17 6.12 16.37
C LYS A 173 -12.22 4.65 16.78
N CYS A 174 -13.11 3.89 16.20
CA CYS A 174 -13.21 2.44 16.41
C CYS A 174 -12.82 1.69 15.14
N SER A 175 -12.81 0.37 15.22
CA SER A 175 -12.64 -0.50 14.05
C SER A 175 -13.99 -1.01 13.54
N PHE A 176 -14.01 -1.47 12.29
CA PHE A 176 -15.16 -2.12 11.64
C PHE A 176 -16.42 -1.25 11.55
N SER A 177 -16.26 0.06 11.48
CA SER A 177 -17.38 1.00 11.36
C SER A 177 -17.69 1.36 9.91
N ASN A 178 -18.97 1.41 9.58
CA ASN A 178 -19.48 1.91 8.31
C ASN A 178 -20.33 3.17 8.58
N GLY A 179 -19.71 4.30 8.74
CA GLY A 179 -20.40 5.56 9.03
C GLY A 179 -19.43 6.58 9.55
N CYS A 180 -19.92 7.58 10.26
CA CYS A 180 -19.12 8.70 10.70
C CYS A 180 -19.23 8.93 12.21
N PHE A 181 -18.13 9.43 12.83
CA PHE A 181 -18.06 9.81 14.23
C PHE A 181 -18.33 8.66 15.22
N ASN A 182 -18.05 7.42 14.85
CA ASN A 182 -18.22 6.28 15.75
C ASN A 182 -17.00 6.13 16.65
N THR A 183 -17.25 5.91 17.94
CA THR A 183 -16.22 5.70 18.96
C THR A 183 -16.28 4.30 19.59
N VAL A 184 -17.32 3.54 19.27
CA VAL A 184 -17.56 2.19 19.76
C VAL A 184 -17.74 1.28 18.57
N GLU A 185 -17.10 0.10 18.60
CA GLU A 185 -17.22 -0.90 17.55
C GLU A 185 -18.71 -1.31 17.39
N PRO A 186 -19.27 -1.23 16.17
CA PRO A 186 -20.67 -1.48 15.95
C PRO A 186 -21.02 -2.97 16.12
N LYS A 187 -22.23 -3.22 16.58
CA LYS A 187 -22.81 -4.56 16.56
C LYS A 187 -23.17 -4.95 15.11
N ILE A 188 -22.98 -6.22 14.78
CA ILE A 188 -23.25 -6.75 13.45
C ILE A 188 -24.64 -7.39 13.36
N TYR A 189 -25.13 -7.46 12.12
CA TYR A 189 -26.28 -8.28 11.79
C TYR A 189 -25.83 -9.71 11.53
N LEU A 190 -26.54 -10.68 12.09
CA LEU A 190 -26.39 -12.10 11.80
C LEU A 190 -27.76 -12.66 11.45
N PHE A 191 -27.83 -13.42 10.36
CA PHE A 191 -29.08 -13.97 9.83
C PHE A 191 -30.16 -12.90 9.65
N ASN A 192 -29.78 -11.77 9.05
CA ASN A 192 -30.66 -10.61 8.76
C ASN A 192 -31.26 -9.92 10.00
N LYS A 193 -30.78 -10.22 11.20
CA LYS A 193 -31.27 -9.65 12.47
C LYS A 193 -30.12 -9.01 13.24
N PRO A 194 -30.38 -7.92 14.03
CA PRO A 194 -29.39 -7.35 14.92
C PRO A 194 -28.89 -8.40 15.93
N SER A 195 -27.60 -8.40 16.20
CA SER A 195 -26.96 -9.29 17.19
C SER A 195 -26.21 -8.49 18.25
N ASP A 196 -25.86 -9.17 19.34
CA ASP A 196 -24.98 -8.61 20.37
C ASP A 196 -23.49 -8.74 20.04
N TRP A 197 -23.17 -9.40 18.95
CA TRP A 197 -21.78 -9.57 18.50
C TRP A 197 -21.29 -8.34 17.75
N THR A 198 -19.98 -8.05 17.94
CA THR A 198 -19.20 -7.20 17.06
C THR A 198 -18.59 -8.05 15.93
N TYR A 199 -18.01 -7.40 14.91
CA TYR A 199 -17.27 -8.13 13.89
C TYR A 199 -16.03 -8.83 14.47
N ARG A 200 -15.46 -8.31 15.55
CA ARG A 200 -14.35 -8.93 16.27
C ARG A 200 -14.79 -10.22 16.96
N ASP A 201 -15.99 -10.25 17.55
CA ASP A 201 -16.54 -11.47 18.14
C ASP A 201 -16.71 -12.55 17.07
N TRP A 202 -17.22 -12.18 15.90
CA TRP A 202 -17.30 -13.09 14.75
C TRP A 202 -15.92 -13.61 14.32
N LEU A 203 -14.91 -12.72 14.18
CA LEU A 203 -13.56 -13.09 13.77
C LEU A 203 -12.89 -14.11 14.71
N ASN A 204 -13.20 -14.03 15.98
CA ASN A 204 -12.61 -14.87 17.03
C ASN A 204 -13.51 -16.06 17.42
N SER A 205 -14.64 -16.26 16.76
CA SER A 205 -15.57 -17.33 17.10
C SER A 205 -15.11 -18.68 16.58
N ASP A 206 -15.36 -19.72 17.37
CA ASP A 206 -15.17 -21.12 16.95
C ASP A 206 -16.06 -21.47 15.75
N ALA A 207 -17.24 -20.86 15.65
CA ALA A 207 -18.13 -21.05 14.51
C ALA A 207 -17.47 -20.64 13.19
N ARG A 208 -16.81 -19.46 13.15
CA ARG A 208 -16.06 -19.03 11.97
C ARG A 208 -14.91 -19.97 11.66
N TYR A 209 -14.20 -20.45 12.69
CA TYR A 209 -13.11 -21.42 12.51
C TYR A 209 -13.60 -22.70 11.85
N LEU A 210 -14.72 -23.25 12.31
CA LEU A 210 -15.32 -24.45 11.73
C LEU A 210 -15.81 -24.22 10.30
N LEU A 211 -16.50 -23.10 10.05
CA LEU A 211 -17.00 -22.76 8.71
C LEU A 211 -15.89 -22.57 7.67
N ASN A 212 -14.73 -22.08 8.07
CA ASN A 212 -13.58 -21.95 7.17
C ASN A 212 -12.97 -23.32 6.78
N GLN A 213 -13.43 -24.43 7.38
CA GLN A 213 -12.99 -25.78 7.04
C GLN A 213 -13.89 -26.43 5.99
N ILE A 214 -14.99 -25.78 5.57
CA ILE A 214 -15.81 -26.28 4.46
C ILE A 214 -14.90 -26.37 3.23
N PRO A 215 -14.69 -27.56 2.66
CA PRO A 215 -13.81 -27.70 1.50
C PRO A 215 -14.47 -27.10 0.26
N GLY A 216 -13.67 -26.40 -0.56
CA GLY A 216 -14.15 -25.82 -1.82
C GLY A 216 -14.02 -26.73 -3.04
N ASP A 217 -13.12 -27.73 -2.94
CA ASP A 217 -12.77 -28.63 -4.05
C ASP A 217 -12.62 -30.05 -3.52
N VAL A 218 -13.67 -30.84 -3.57
CA VAL A 218 -13.64 -32.27 -3.24
C VAL A 218 -13.81 -33.06 -4.52
N LEU A 219 -12.93 -34.02 -4.76
CA LEU A 219 -13.05 -35.00 -5.82
C LEU A 219 -13.49 -36.33 -5.19
N GLU A 220 -14.63 -36.87 -5.64
CA GLU A 220 -15.13 -38.18 -5.28
C GLU A 220 -14.92 -39.14 -6.43
N TYR A 221 -14.41 -40.35 -6.12
CA TYR A 221 -14.33 -41.40 -7.14
C TYR A 221 -15.67 -42.13 -7.20
N VAL A 222 -16.38 -41.98 -8.30
CA VAL A 222 -17.66 -42.68 -8.55
C VAL A 222 -17.39 -43.94 -9.32
N TRP A 223 -17.71 -45.07 -8.71
CA TRP A 223 -17.53 -46.40 -9.35
C TRP A 223 -18.53 -46.54 -10.50
N PHE A 224 -18.12 -47.22 -11.57
CA PHE A 224 -18.93 -47.43 -12.76
C PHE A 224 -20.30 -48.04 -12.46
N GLU A 225 -20.41 -48.89 -11.43
CA GLU A 225 -21.64 -49.50 -10.99
C GLU A 225 -22.61 -48.51 -10.36
N ASP A 226 -22.11 -47.46 -9.72
CA ASP A 226 -22.86 -46.42 -9.02
C ASP A 226 -23.20 -45.20 -9.91
N MET A 227 -22.69 -45.19 -11.14
CA MET A 227 -22.93 -44.06 -12.10
C MET A 227 -24.33 -44.09 -12.66
N THR A 228 -24.95 -42.94 -12.80
CA THR A 228 -26.19 -42.75 -13.56
C THR A 228 -25.98 -42.98 -15.06
N ASP A 229 -27.04 -43.14 -15.81
CA ASP A 229 -26.99 -43.32 -17.28
C ASP A 229 -26.40 -42.07 -17.96
N GLU A 230 -26.71 -40.86 -17.45
CA GLU A 230 -26.14 -39.59 -17.93
C GLU A 230 -24.64 -39.52 -17.66
N GLU A 231 -24.19 -39.92 -16.48
CA GLU A 231 -22.76 -39.94 -16.13
C GLU A 231 -22.01 -40.98 -16.98
N LYS A 232 -22.58 -42.16 -17.22
CA LYS A 232 -22.02 -43.18 -18.14
C LYS A 232 -21.89 -42.70 -19.56
N ALA A 233 -22.85 -41.89 -20.00
CA ALA A 233 -22.78 -41.26 -21.34
C ALA A 233 -21.75 -40.15 -21.43
N ALA A 234 -21.58 -39.37 -20.36
CA ALA A 234 -20.61 -38.29 -20.29
C ALA A 234 -19.16 -38.80 -20.12
N HIS A 235 -18.98 -39.94 -19.46
CA HIS A 235 -17.66 -40.56 -19.14
C HIS A 235 -17.55 -41.97 -19.69
N PRO A 236 -17.52 -42.16 -21.00
CA PRO A 236 -17.46 -43.52 -21.61
C PRO A 236 -16.19 -44.29 -21.23
N GLU A 237 -15.10 -43.59 -20.88
CA GLU A 237 -13.84 -44.17 -20.38
C GLU A 237 -14.00 -44.87 -19.04
N ALA A 238 -14.99 -44.49 -18.23
CA ALA A 238 -15.24 -45.06 -16.92
C ALA A 238 -15.51 -46.60 -16.96
N LYS A 239 -16.00 -47.11 -18.11
CA LYS A 239 -16.18 -48.54 -18.34
C LYS A 239 -14.85 -49.30 -18.29
N THR A 240 -13.75 -48.67 -18.67
CA THR A 240 -12.42 -49.28 -18.71
C THR A 240 -11.62 -49.00 -17.44
N THR A 241 -11.81 -47.81 -16.86
CA THR A 241 -11.11 -47.35 -15.63
C THR A 241 -11.81 -47.81 -14.36
N GLY A 242 -13.04 -48.37 -14.45
CA GLY A 242 -13.82 -48.80 -13.32
C GLY A 242 -14.63 -47.67 -12.64
N GLY A 243 -14.54 -46.43 -13.15
CA GLY A 243 -15.22 -45.25 -12.64
C GLY A 243 -14.55 -43.96 -13.09
N TYR A 244 -14.99 -42.83 -12.56
CA TYR A 244 -14.45 -41.51 -12.86
C TYR A 244 -14.34 -40.66 -11.59
N LEU A 245 -13.58 -39.54 -11.67
CA LEU A 245 -13.49 -38.54 -10.61
C LEU A 245 -14.55 -37.47 -10.86
N LYS A 246 -15.51 -37.38 -9.94
CA LYS A 246 -16.54 -36.34 -9.91
C LYS A 246 -16.06 -35.18 -9.03
N GLN A 247 -16.09 -33.98 -9.55
CA GLN A 247 -15.93 -32.79 -8.74
C GLN A 247 -17.26 -32.49 -8.06
N LEU A 248 -17.26 -32.43 -6.73
CA LEU A 248 -18.46 -32.13 -5.95
C LEU A 248 -18.76 -30.62 -5.99
N ASP A 249 -20.05 -30.28 -5.99
CA ASP A 249 -20.47 -28.91 -5.84
C ASP A 249 -20.39 -28.43 -4.37
N ASN A 250 -20.59 -27.13 -4.15
CA ASN A 250 -20.49 -26.52 -2.82
C ASN A 250 -21.48 -27.12 -1.81
N SER A 251 -22.66 -27.56 -2.24
CA SER A 251 -23.66 -28.16 -1.38
C SER A 251 -23.27 -29.58 -0.96
N GLU A 252 -22.73 -30.36 -1.89
CA GLU A 252 -22.19 -31.70 -1.62
C GLU A 252 -20.98 -31.61 -0.66
N CYS A 253 -20.05 -30.68 -0.91
CA CYS A 253 -18.90 -30.38 -0.04
C CYS A 253 -19.34 -29.99 1.38
N GLY A 254 -20.31 -29.09 1.48
CA GLY A 254 -20.88 -28.65 2.76
C GLY A 254 -21.57 -29.80 3.51
N SER A 255 -22.25 -30.70 2.82
CA SER A 255 -22.91 -31.88 3.42
C SER A 255 -21.90 -32.89 3.97
N ILE A 256 -20.80 -33.10 3.27
CA ILE A 256 -19.69 -33.96 3.77
C ILE A 256 -19.08 -33.35 5.02
N TRP A 257 -18.78 -32.04 4.98
CA TRP A 257 -18.25 -31.32 6.14
C TRP A 257 -19.18 -31.42 7.35
N TRP A 258 -20.48 -31.16 7.18
CA TRP A 258 -21.45 -31.22 8.28
C TRP A 258 -21.56 -32.61 8.92
N ARG A 259 -21.58 -33.66 8.11
CA ARG A 259 -21.58 -35.05 8.62
C ARG A 259 -20.29 -35.43 9.36
N GLY A 260 -19.17 -34.79 8.99
CA GLY A 260 -17.90 -35.01 9.66
C GLY A 260 -17.77 -34.30 11.04
N LEU A 261 -18.63 -33.32 11.33
CA LEU A 261 -18.62 -32.64 12.62
C LEU A 261 -19.22 -33.50 13.73
N ASN A 262 -18.63 -33.43 14.92
CA ASN A 262 -19.20 -34.04 16.12
C ASN A 262 -20.35 -33.15 16.69
N ASP A 263 -21.13 -33.68 17.67
CA ASP A 263 -22.29 -32.96 18.23
C ASP A 263 -21.93 -31.64 18.90
N TYR A 264 -20.75 -31.53 19.48
CA TYR A 264 -20.27 -30.29 20.09
C TYR A 264 -19.99 -29.23 19.02
N GLU A 265 -19.31 -29.59 17.96
CA GLU A 265 -19.04 -28.69 16.82
C GLU A 265 -20.33 -28.24 16.12
N LYS A 266 -21.28 -29.15 15.92
CA LYS A 266 -22.63 -28.83 15.41
C LYS A 266 -23.35 -27.87 16.36
N SER A 267 -23.20 -28.02 17.66
CA SER A 267 -23.79 -27.10 18.64
C SER A 267 -23.20 -25.69 18.58
N ILE A 268 -21.90 -25.55 18.31
CA ILE A 268 -21.24 -24.24 18.10
C ILE A 268 -21.84 -23.48 16.92
N ILE A 269 -22.07 -24.17 15.79
CA ILE A 269 -22.70 -23.56 14.62
C ILE A 269 -24.14 -23.13 14.93
N LYS A 270 -24.93 -23.99 15.58
CA LYS A 270 -26.30 -23.69 15.96
C LYS A 270 -26.43 -22.62 17.05
N ALA A 271 -25.34 -22.34 17.79
CA ALA A 271 -25.28 -21.29 18.83
C ALA A 271 -24.92 -19.90 18.27
N ILE A 272 -24.66 -19.74 16.98
CA ILE A 272 -24.47 -18.42 16.38
C ILE A 272 -25.73 -17.57 16.66
N PRO A 273 -25.60 -16.33 17.15
CA PRO A 273 -26.77 -15.50 17.44
C PRO A 273 -27.75 -15.40 16.25
N ASN A 274 -29.03 -15.52 16.54
CA ASN A 274 -30.10 -15.51 15.53
C ASN A 274 -30.02 -16.64 14.49
N PHE A 275 -29.33 -17.74 14.77
CA PHE A 275 -29.17 -18.85 13.83
C PHE A 275 -30.51 -19.19 13.16
N ASP A 276 -30.47 -19.25 11.83
CA ASP A 276 -31.61 -19.56 10.99
C ASP A 276 -31.18 -20.60 9.98
N LYS A 277 -31.76 -21.78 10.07
CA LYS A 277 -31.34 -22.95 9.29
C LYS A 277 -31.62 -22.78 7.79
N GLU A 278 -32.68 -22.05 7.43
CA GLU A 278 -33.02 -21.86 6.02
C GLU A 278 -32.01 -20.90 5.35
N ILE A 279 -31.68 -19.78 6.04
CA ILE A 279 -30.64 -18.86 5.58
C ILE A 279 -29.28 -19.56 5.56
N PHE A 280 -28.98 -20.37 6.57
CA PHE A 280 -27.73 -21.12 6.62
C PHE A 280 -27.61 -22.07 5.44
N LYS A 281 -28.68 -22.83 5.15
CA LYS A 281 -28.75 -23.73 4.00
C LYS A 281 -28.64 -22.97 2.66
N GLU A 282 -29.33 -21.84 2.53
CA GLU A 282 -29.27 -21.00 1.31
C GLU A 282 -27.82 -20.55 1.00
N ILE A 283 -27.05 -20.17 2.04
CA ILE A 283 -25.69 -19.62 1.87
C ILE A 283 -24.65 -20.72 1.72
N THR A 284 -24.73 -21.78 2.53
CA THR A 284 -23.70 -22.81 2.63
C THR A 284 -24.00 -24.10 1.87
N GLY A 285 -25.24 -24.28 1.45
CA GLY A 285 -25.73 -25.54 0.91
C GLY A 285 -25.96 -26.63 1.98
N VAL A 286 -25.62 -26.37 3.24
CA VAL A 286 -25.68 -27.34 4.33
C VAL A 286 -27.08 -27.42 4.93
N ASP A 287 -27.70 -28.58 4.87
CA ASP A 287 -28.94 -28.89 5.60
C ASP A 287 -28.58 -29.43 6.99
N VAL A 288 -28.83 -28.62 8.04
CA VAL A 288 -28.49 -28.98 9.43
C VAL A 288 -29.45 -30.02 10.05
N ASP A 289 -30.52 -30.38 9.37
CA ASP A 289 -31.48 -31.41 9.76
C ASP A 289 -31.14 -32.77 9.11
N MET A 290 -30.14 -32.83 8.21
CA MET A 290 -29.65 -34.10 7.67
C MET A 290 -28.71 -34.78 8.71
N GLU A 291 -28.95 -36.07 8.97
CA GLU A 291 -28.11 -36.95 9.83
C GLU A 291 -26.79 -37.34 9.15
#